data_81d91ab855c00fd3115cb420880a5cf8
#
_entry.id   81d91ab855c00fd3115cb420880a5cf8
#
_cell.length_a   1.000
_cell.length_b   1.000
_cell.length_c   1.000
_cell.angle_alpha   90.00
_cell.angle_beta   90.00
_cell.angle_gamma   90.00
#
_symmetry.space_group_name_H-M   'P 1'
#
loop_
_entity.id
_entity.type
_entity.pdbx_description
1 polymer ?
#
loop_
_entity_poly.entity_id
_entity_poly.type
_entity_poly.pdbx_seq_one_letter_code
_entity_poly.pdbx_strand_id
1 'polypeptide(L)'
;HPFLWNDMGIHFVPKKLSEVVLDSGFFKVSEKIIDDPEKEIDSNVIFDCRGRHNRDLDNYDKLIDPLNTVLLSKKFKRDNNLIYTRCVATPNGWTFVIPNQDSVSYGYLYNNTITKKQEAIDDFTSRFDLDYVTDTLEFDNYVAKNFKIGERTILQGNMYGFIEPLEATSVGLYHKLCRCAWDGIFNVHSFDQCNQNIRNKMMELQNIILWHYQYGSKYDTPFWNYAKSLPFNPD
;
A
#
# COMPACT_ATOMS: atom_id res chain seq x y z
N HIS A 1 -17.05 -22.27 -4.07
CA HIS A 1 -15.76 -22.25 -4.75
C HIS A 1 -14.72 -22.82 -3.81
N PRO A 2 -13.99 -23.90 -4.15
CA PRO A 2 -13.13 -24.62 -3.19
C PRO A 2 -11.94 -23.82 -2.67
N PHE A 3 -11.64 -22.64 -3.25
CA PHE A 3 -10.50 -21.79 -2.87
C PHE A 3 -10.79 -20.79 -1.75
N LEU A 4 -12.02 -20.71 -1.25
CA LEU A 4 -12.41 -19.69 -0.27
C LEU A 4 -12.52 -20.21 1.18
N TRP A 5 -12.21 -21.47 1.43
CA TRP A 5 -12.63 -22.12 2.66
C TRP A 5 -11.63 -22.11 3.80
N ASN A 6 -10.37 -21.78 3.56
CA ASN A 6 -9.34 -21.83 4.58
C ASN A 6 -8.53 -20.55 4.77
N ASP A 7 -8.75 -19.51 3.95
CA ASP A 7 -7.99 -18.27 4.09
C ASP A 7 -8.77 -17.27 4.95
N MET A 8 -8.41 -17.19 6.20
CA MET A 8 -8.93 -16.17 7.11
C MET A 8 -8.08 -14.92 7.01
N GLY A 9 -8.68 -13.78 6.67
CA GLY A 9 -8.06 -12.47 6.79
C GLY A 9 -7.94 -12.07 8.26
N ILE A 10 -6.87 -11.37 8.60
CA ILE A 10 -6.64 -10.84 9.94
C ILE A 10 -6.57 -9.32 9.87
N HIS A 11 -7.40 -8.65 10.66
CA HIS A 11 -7.25 -7.23 10.92
C HIS A 11 -6.43 -7.04 12.20
N PHE A 12 -5.41 -6.22 12.15
CA PHE A 12 -4.59 -5.91 13.31
C PHE A 12 -4.29 -4.42 13.41
N VAL A 13 -3.99 -3.97 14.61
CA VAL A 13 -3.54 -2.59 14.85
C VAL A 13 -2.01 -2.59 14.71
N PRO A 14 -1.43 -1.88 13.71
CA PRO A 14 0.01 -1.91 13.44
C PRO A 14 0.88 -1.60 14.65
N LYS A 15 0.48 -0.61 15.46
CA LYS A 15 1.18 -0.25 16.70
C LYS A 15 1.28 -1.43 17.68
N LYS A 16 0.17 -2.15 17.92
CA LYS A 16 0.17 -3.32 18.82
C LYS A 16 1.04 -4.46 18.28
N LEU A 17 1.05 -4.67 16.97
CA LEU A 17 1.93 -5.66 16.34
C LEU A 17 3.40 -5.27 16.52
N SER A 18 3.75 -4.00 16.31
CA SER A 18 5.11 -3.50 16.51
C SER A 18 5.57 -3.68 17.97
N GLU A 19 4.71 -3.38 18.95
CA GLU A 19 4.99 -3.60 20.36
C GLU A 19 5.32 -5.08 20.65
N VAL A 20 4.47 -6.00 20.18
CA VAL A 20 4.71 -7.45 20.36
C VAL A 20 6.02 -7.90 19.72
N VAL A 21 6.35 -7.41 18.53
CA VAL A 21 7.59 -7.75 17.83
C VAL A 21 8.80 -7.21 18.59
N LEU A 22 8.78 -5.95 19.04
CA LEU A 22 9.88 -5.33 19.77
C LEU A 22 10.10 -5.98 21.14
N ASP A 23 9.02 -6.33 21.84
CA ASP A 23 9.07 -6.97 23.15
C ASP A 23 9.46 -8.46 23.09
N SER A 24 9.52 -9.05 21.90
CA SER A 24 9.88 -10.46 21.71
C SER A 24 11.28 -10.83 22.16
N GLY A 25 12.18 -9.84 22.29
CA GLY A 25 13.60 -10.06 22.64
C GLY A 25 14.47 -10.62 21.49
N PHE A 26 13.88 -10.87 20.31
CA PHE A 26 14.64 -11.32 19.14
C PHE A 26 15.45 -10.21 18.45
N PHE A 27 15.17 -8.94 18.78
CA PHE A 27 15.76 -7.79 18.12
C PHE A 27 16.48 -6.89 19.12
N LYS A 28 17.65 -6.40 18.74
CA LYS A 28 18.31 -5.30 19.42
C LYS A 28 17.86 -3.98 18.78
N VAL A 29 17.14 -3.17 19.53
CA VAL A 29 16.59 -1.90 19.05
C VAL A 29 17.47 -0.75 19.49
N SER A 30 17.74 0.19 18.58
CA SER A 30 18.40 1.47 18.88
C SER A 30 17.77 2.58 18.04
N GLU A 31 17.65 3.78 18.61
CA GLU A 31 17.21 4.95 17.88
C GLU A 31 18.42 5.72 17.36
N LYS A 32 18.45 5.98 16.05
CA LYS A 32 19.47 6.78 15.40
C LYS A 32 18.87 7.40 14.13
N ILE A 33 19.19 8.67 13.89
CA ILE A 33 18.99 9.29 12.57
C ILE A 33 20.09 8.76 11.66
N ILE A 34 19.70 8.20 10.52
CA ILE A 34 20.60 7.61 9.53
C ILE A 34 20.30 8.25 8.18
N ASP A 35 21.27 8.95 7.63
CA ASP A 35 21.19 9.57 6.30
C ASP A 35 21.67 8.59 5.23
N ASP A 36 22.84 7.98 5.43
CA ASP A 36 23.46 7.05 4.50
C ASP A 36 23.69 5.69 5.18
N PRO A 37 22.78 4.71 4.98
CA PRO A 37 22.90 3.38 5.60
C PRO A 37 24.23 2.67 5.27
N GLU A 38 24.72 2.80 4.04
CA GLU A 38 25.95 2.16 3.60
C GLU A 38 27.19 2.64 4.38
N LYS A 39 27.20 3.89 4.80
CA LYS A 39 28.33 4.48 5.55
C LYS A 39 28.17 4.38 7.06
N GLU A 40 26.94 4.42 7.53
CA GLU A 40 26.65 4.60 8.96
C GLU A 40 26.30 3.31 9.72
N ILE A 41 25.94 2.23 8.99
CA ILE A 41 25.58 0.95 9.58
C ILE A 41 26.71 -0.06 9.34
N ASP A 42 27.30 -0.58 10.41
CA ASP A 42 28.26 -1.67 10.37
C ASP A 42 27.50 -3.02 10.38
N SER A 43 27.20 -3.52 9.17
CA SER A 43 26.51 -4.81 8.98
C SER A 43 26.81 -5.37 7.59
N ASN A 44 26.81 -6.69 7.45
CA ASN A 44 26.99 -7.34 6.15
C ASN A 44 25.81 -7.19 5.21
N VAL A 45 24.59 -7.01 5.75
CA VAL A 45 23.34 -6.79 4.99
C VAL A 45 22.51 -5.74 5.72
N ILE A 46 21.95 -4.83 4.96
CA ILE A 46 21.09 -3.75 5.45
C ILE A 46 19.74 -3.87 4.76
N PHE A 47 18.65 -3.94 5.52
CA PHE A 47 17.30 -3.82 4.99
C PHE A 47 16.77 -2.41 5.24
N ASP A 48 16.63 -1.62 4.18
CA ASP A 48 16.10 -0.27 4.28
C ASP A 48 14.57 -0.29 4.16
N CYS A 49 13.89 -0.06 5.29
CA CYS A 49 12.43 -0.04 5.40
C CYS A 49 11.87 1.35 5.71
N ARG A 50 12.67 2.42 5.62
CA ARG A 50 12.29 3.78 6.06
C ARG A 50 11.16 4.40 5.24
N GLY A 51 10.82 3.83 4.08
CA GLY A 51 9.91 4.42 3.13
C GLY A 51 10.59 5.45 2.23
N ARG A 52 9.92 5.88 1.16
CA ARG A 52 10.44 6.89 0.24
C ARG A 52 10.28 8.28 0.87
N HIS A 53 11.35 8.81 1.47
CA HIS A 53 11.34 10.09 2.19
C HIS A 53 11.27 11.31 1.27
N ASN A 54 11.84 11.23 0.07
CA ASN A 54 11.79 12.27 -0.92
C ASN A 54 11.21 11.73 -2.21
N ARG A 55 10.57 12.61 -2.98
CA ARG A 55 10.14 12.32 -4.36
C ARG A 55 11.36 12.24 -5.28
N ASP A 56 12.34 11.42 -4.91
CA ASP A 56 13.49 11.10 -5.75
C ASP A 56 13.00 10.23 -6.91
N LEU A 57 12.64 10.91 -8.00
CA LEU A 57 12.16 10.26 -9.21
C LEU A 57 13.29 9.57 -9.99
N ASP A 58 14.54 9.90 -9.71
CA ASP A 58 15.66 9.37 -10.48
C ASP A 58 15.89 7.88 -10.21
N ASN A 59 15.61 7.43 -9.00
CA ASN A 59 15.75 6.03 -8.59
C ASN A 59 14.45 5.22 -8.62
N TYR A 60 13.33 5.83 -9.04
CA TYR A 60 12.02 5.20 -9.08
C TYR A 60 11.33 5.39 -10.42
N ASP A 61 10.54 4.41 -10.82
CA ASP A 61 9.58 4.54 -11.90
C ASP A 61 8.20 4.80 -11.31
N LYS A 62 7.51 5.79 -11.87
CA LYS A 62 6.12 6.06 -11.54
C LYS A 62 5.24 4.98 -12.15
N LEU A 63 4.31 4.45 -11.36
CA LEU A 63 3.23 3.60 -11.80
C LEU A 63 1.99 4.44 -12.14
N ILE A 64 0.94 3.81 -12.64
CA ILE A 64 -0.31 4.49 -12.95
C ILE A 64 -1.03 4.83 -11.63
N ASP A 65 -1.45 6.09 -11.48
CA ASP A 65 -2.20 6.59 -10.33
C ASP A 65 -3.64 6.91 -10.73
N PRO A 66 -4.59 5.97 -10.58
CA PRO A 66 -6.01 6.34 -10.71
C PRO A 66 -6.41 7.37 -9.66
N LEU A 67 -5.88 7.21 -8.47
CA LEU A 67 -6.11 8.03 -7.27
C LEU A 67 -4.77 8.50 -6.70
N ASN A 68 -4.79 9.59 -5.95
CA ASN A 68 -3.58 10.17 -5.37
C ASN A 68 -3.78 10.75 -3.96
N THR A 69 -4.99 10.67 -3.41
CA THR A 69 -5.32 11.26 -2.11
C THR A 69 -6.27 10.36 -1.34
N VAL A 70 -6.07 10.24 -0.04
CA VAL A 70 -6.97 9.55 0.87
C VAL A 70 -7.39 10.46 2.02
N LEU A 71 -8.69 10.49 2.31
CA LEU A 71 -9.28 11.03 3.54
C LEU A 71 -9.47 9.89 4.52
N LEU A 72 -9.00 10.05 5.75
CA LEU A 72 -9.13 9.06 6.80
C LEU A 72 -10.15 9.47 7.84
N SER A 73 -10.89 8.51 8.36
CA SER A 73 -11.78 8.69 9.49
C SER A 73 -11.93 7.41 10.29
N LYS A 74 -12.51 7.53 11.49
CA LYS A 74 -12.67 6.39 12.39
C LYS A 74 -13.90 6.57 13.27
N LYS A 75 -14.72 5.52 13.38
CA LYS A 75 -15.77 5.40 14.40
C LYS A 75 -15.26 4.54 15.57
N PHE A 76 -15.28 5.09 16.79
CA PHE A 76 -14.90 4.38 18.02
C PHE A 76 -16.07 3.54 18.55
N LYS A 77 -16.69 2.80 17.67
CA LYS A 77 -17.76 1.86 18.00
C LYS A 77 -17.62 0.67 17.09
N ARG A 78 -17.54 -0.53 17.67
CA ARG A 78 -17.55 -1.77 16.89
C ARG A 78 -18.91 -1.95 16.23
N ASP A 79 -18.90 -2.30 14.96
CA ASP A 79 -20.06 -2.83 14.27
C ASP A 79 -19.99 -4.37 14.28
N ASN A 80 -20.83 -4.99 15.10
CA ASN A 80 -20.83 -6.45 15.26
C ASN A 80 -21.31 -7.19 14.01
N ASN A 81 -21.98 -6.50 13.08
CA ASN A 81 -22.45 -7.07 11.82
C ASN A 81 -21.39 -6.97 10.72
N LEU A 82 -20.35 -6.15 10.91
CA LEU A 82 -19.27 -5.98 9.96
C LEU A 82 -18.08 -6.83 10.39
N ILE A 83 -17.94 -8.00 9.78
CA ILE A 83 -16.88 -8.98 10.07
C ILE A 83 -15.84 -9.13 8.94
N TYR A 84 -15.93 -8.28 7.90
CA TYR A 84 -15.05 -8.30 6.72
C TYR A 84 -14.73 -6.88 6.27
N THR A 85 -13.64 -6.72 5.53
CA THR A 85 -13.33 -5.47 4.85
C THR A 85 -14.34 -5.22 3.73
N ARG A 86 -14.84 -4.00 3.65
CA ARG A 86 -15.65 -3.55 2.51
C ARG A 86 -14.85 -2.58 1.66
N CYS A 87 -14.91 -2.78 0.35
CA CYS A 87 -14.50 -1.80 -0.64
C CYS A 87 -15.77 -1.28 -1.32
N VAL A 88 -16.03 0.01 -1.21
CA VAL A 88 -17.27 0.65 -1.68
C VAL A 88 -16.91 1.67 -2.74
N ALA A 89 -17.35 1.46 -3.97
CA ALA A 89 -17.23 2.47 -5.02
C ALA A 89 -18.04 3.71 -4.67
N THR A 90 -17.47 4.88 -4.90
CA THR A 90 -18.11 6.19 -4.67
C THR A 90 -18.07 6.99 -5.96
N PRO A 91 -18.81 8.11 -6.09
CA PRO A 91 -18.76 8.91 -7.31
C PRO A 91 -17.38 9.40 -7.70
N ASN A 92 -16.50 9.60 -6.72
CA ASN A 92 -15.19 10.24 -6.92
C ASN A 92 -13.99 9.27 -6.70
N GLY A 93 -14.27 7.97 -6.51
CA GLY A 93 -13.24 6.97 -6.22
C GLY A 93 -13.82 5.76 -5.49
N TRP A 94 -13.20 5.37 -4.38
CA TRP A 94 -13.70 4.28 -3.55
C TRP A 94 -13.30 4.46 -2.08
N THR A 95 -13.97 3.71 -1.20
CA THR A 95 -13.73 3.76 0.24
C THR A 95 -13.49 2.36 0.78
N PHE A 96 -12.42 2.18 1.56
CA PHE A 96 -12.30 1.00 2.41
C PHE A 96 -13.00 1.22 3.75
N VAL A 97 -13.64 0.17 4.24
CA VAL A 97 -14.25 0.11 5.58
C VAL A 97 -13.70 -1.11 6.29
N ILE A 98 -12.89 -0.90 7.31
CA ILE A 98 -12.14 -1.95 7.99
C ILE A 98 -12.61 -2.06 9.44
N PRO A 99 -13.29 -3.16 9.81
CA PRO A 99 -13.65 -3.41 11.21
C PRO A 99 -12.40 -3.80 12.00
N ASN A 100 -12.22 -3.16 13.13
CA ASN A 100 -11.23 -3.51 14.15
C ASN A 100 -11.96 -3.98 15.41
N GLN A 101 -11.20 -4.34 16.45
CA GLN A 101 -11.76 -4.85 17.69
C GLN A 101 -12.72 -3.85 18.35
N ASP A 102 -12.34 -2.57 18.43
CA ASP A 102 -13.05 -1.54 19.17
C ASP A 102 -13.52 -0.36 18.29
N SER A 103 -13.36 -0.47 16.98
CA SER A 103 -13.61 0.63 16.04
C SER A 103 -13.78 0.15 14.62
N VAL A 104 -14.25 1.05 13.76
CA VAL A 104 -14.24 0.87 12.31
C VAL A 104 -13.41 2.00 11.69
N SER A 105 -12.43 1.66 10.86
CA SER A 105 -11.61 2.60 10.11
C SER A 105 -12.16 2.78 8.70
N TYR A 106 -12.15 4.02 8.24
CA TYR A 106 -12.62 4.40 6.91
C TYR A 106 -11.52 5.16 6.18
N GLY A 107 -11.36 4.91 4.89
CA GLY A 107 -10.50 5.69 4.04
C GLY A 107 -11.13 5.90 2.68
N TYR A 108 -11.40 7.16 2.34
CA TYR A 108 -11.97 7.59 1.08
C TYR A 108 -10.84 8.02 0.15
N LEU A 109 -10.65 7.26 -0.91
CA LEU A 109 -9.61 7.53 -1.90
C LEU A 109 -10.23 8.26 -3.09
N TYR A 110 -9.57 9.33 -3.55
CA TYR A 110 -10.01 10.14 -4.68
C TYR A 110 -8.82 10.74 -5.42
N ASN A 111 -9.07 11.29 -6.60
CA ASN A 111 -8.06 12.01 -7.37
C ASN A 111 -8.28 13.52 -7.19
N ASN A 112 -7.33 14.19 -6.51
CA ASN A 112 -7.42 15.60 -6.18
C ASN A 112 -7.25 16.55 -7.39
N THR A 113 -6.82 16.02 -8.54
CA THR A 113 -6.78 16.78 -9.79
C THR A 113 -8.15 16.81 -10.52
N ILE A 114 -9.08 15.93 -10.13
CA ILE A 114 -10.42 15.79 -10.72
C ILE A 114 -11.49 16.27 -9.74
N THR A 115 -11.40 15.85 -8.48
CA THR A 115 -12.40 16.14 -7.45
C THR A 115 -11.84 17.10 -6.43
N LYS A 116 -12.57 18.15 -6.10
CA LYS A 116 -12.17 19.10 -5.07
C LYS A 116 -12.21 18.45 -3.68
N LYS A 117 -11.24 18.80 -2.83
CA LYS A 117 -11.15 18.26 -1.47
C LYS A 117 -12.46 18.38 -0.67
N GLN A 118 -13.12 19.52 -0.74
CA GLN A 118 -14.38 19.74 -0.01
C GLN A 118 -15.50 18.82 -0.50
N GLU A 119 -15.62 18.65 -1.81
CA GLU A 119 -16.60 17.73 -2.42
C GLU A 119 -16.35 16.27 -1.96
N ALA A 120 -15.09 15.84 -1.91
CA ALA A 120 -14.72 14.53 -1.40
C ALA A 120 -15.05 14.37 0.09
N ILE A 121 -14.82 15.41 0.91
CA ILE A 121 -15.16 15.41 2.35
C ILE A 121 -16.68 15.31 2.53
N ASP A 122 -17.46 16.09 1.80
CA ASP A 122 -18.92 16.14 1.92
C ASP A 122 -19.55 14.79 1.53
N ASP A 123 -19.11 14.18 0.43
CA ASP A 123 -19.58 12.85 0.03
C ASP A 123 -19.13 11.78 1.06
N PHE A 124 -17.89 11.82 1.54
CA PHE A 124 -17.36 10.87 2.50
C PHE A 124 -18.11 10.89 3.82
N THR A 125 -18.25 12.07 4.43
CA THR A 125 -18.90 12.22 5.74
C THR A 125 -20.40 11.91 5.65
N SER A 126 -21.08 12.40 4.64
CA SER A 126 -22.51 12.12 4.43
C SER A 126 -22.79 10.65 4.18
N ARG A 127 -22.01 10.00 3.29
CA ARG A 127 -22.21 8.61 2.88
C ARG A 127 -22.02 7.60 3.98
N PHE A 128 -21.06 7.84 4.87
CA PHE A 128 -20.70 6.92 5.94
C PHE A 128 -21.12 7.42 7.32
N ASP A 129 -21.91 8.50 7.39
CA ASP A 129 -22.37 9.11 8.65
C ASP A 129 -21.20 9.35 9.61
N LEU A 130 -20.20 10.10 9.13
CA LEU A 130 -18.97 10.41 9.87
C LEU A 130 -19.02 11.84 10.39
N ASP A 131 -18.56 12.04 11.61
CA ASP A 131 -18.56 13.37 12.24
C ASP A 131 -17.48 14.27 11.62
N TYR A 132 -16.31 13.72 11.25
CA TYR A 132 -15.18 14.47 10.72
C TYR A 132 -14.18 13.58 10.00
N VAL A 133 -13.29 14.22 9.24
CA VAL A 133 -12.09 13.61 8.67
C VAL A 133 -10.93 13.79 9.63
N THR A 134 -10.26 12.70 10.00
CA THR A 134 -9.15 12.73 10.97
C THR A 134 -7.83 13.13 10.34
N ASP A 135 -7.61 12.76 9.08
CA ASP A 135 -6.37 13.03 8.37
C ASP A 135 -6.57 13.02 6.84
N THR A 136 -5.62 13.62 6.13
CA THR A 136 -5.58 13.63 4.66
C THR A 136 -4.15 13.35 4.23
N LEU A 137 -3.95 12.30 3.44
CA LEU A 137 -2.64 11.93 2.93
C LEU A 137 -2.64 11.91 1.40
N GLU A 138 -1.59 12.44 0.81
CA GLU A 138 -1.31 12.30 -0.63
C GLU A 138 -0.32 11.17 -0.85
N PHE A 139 -0.47 10.45 -1.94
CA PHE A 139 0.40 9.34 -2.30
C PHE A 139 0.60 9.24 -3.81
N ASP A 140 1.65 8.55 -4.21
CA ASP A 140 1.90 8.11 -5.58
C ASP A 140 2.10 6.60 -5.59
N ASN A 141 1.77 5.93 -6.69
CA ASN A 141 2.17 4.57 -6.98
C ASN A 141 3.56 4.59 -7.64
N TYR A 142 4.49 3.80 -7.12
CA TYR A 142 5.88 3.80 -7.60
C TYR A 142 6.57 2.47 -7.34
N VAL A 143 7.65 2.22 -8.07
CA VAL A 143 8.54 1.08 -7.87
C VAL A 143 9.99 1.50 -8.06
N ALA A 144 10.88 1.04 -7.21
CA ALA A 144 12.32 1.29 -7.35
C ALA A 144 12.87 0.64 -8.63
N LYS A 145 13.81 1.31 -9.29
CA LYS A 145 14.51 0.77 -10.45
C LYS A 145 15.40 -0.41 -10.06
N ASN A 146 15.97 -0.36 -8.87
CA ASN A 146 16.84 -1.40 -8.34
C ASN A 146 16.36 -1.88 -6.97
N PHE A 147 16.41 -3.20 -6.77
CA PHE A 147 16.07 -3.84 -5.51
C PHE A 147 17.19 -3.72 -4.47
N LYS A 148 18.45 -3.75 -4.93
CA LYS A 148 19.65 -3.56 -4.14
C LYS A 148 20.33 -2.27 -4.56
N ILE A 149 20.69 -1.44 -3.59
CA ILE A 149 21.47 -0.23 -3.77
C ILE A 149 22.81 -0.36 -3.02
N GLY A 150 23.87 0.20 -3.59
CA GLY A 150 25.20 0.00 -3.02
C GLY A 150 25.62 -1.46 -2.95
N GLU A 151 26.47 -1.79 -1.97
CA GLU A 151 27.01 -3.15 -1.81
C GLU A 151 26.15 -4.03 -0.89
N ARG A 152 25.51 -3.43 0.11
CA ARG A 152 24.88 -4.15 1.23
C ARG A 152 23.41 -3.85 1.45
N THR A 153 22.88 -2.76 0.87
CA THR A 153 21.52 -2.26 1.16
C THR A 153 20.49 -2.85 0.22
N ILE A 154 19.49 -3.49 0.78
CA ILE A 154 18.35 -4.08 0.09
C ILE A 154 17.10 -3.28 0.48
N LEU A 155 16.36 -2.77 -0.51
CA LEU A 155 15.15 -2.00 -0.29
C LEU A 155 13.98 -2.90 0.11
N GLN A 156 13.23 -2.48 1.13
CA GLN A 156 12.09 -3.23 1.64
C GLN A 156 10.87 -2.33 1.88
N GLY A 157 9.69 -2.94 1.88
CA GLY A 157 8.46 -2.22 2.13
C GLY A 157 8.26 -1.03 1.18
N ASN A 158 7.75 0.08 1.72
CA ASN A 158 7.54 1.31 0.95
C ASN A 158 8.83 2.00 0.51
N MET A 159 9.99 1.56 0.95
CA MET A 159 11.25 2.02 0.37
C MET A 159 11.48 1.41 -1.02
N TYR A 160 11.00 0.21 -1.28
CA TYR A 160 11.06 -0.41 -2.61
C TYR A 160 9.94 0.06 -3.54
N GLY A 161 8.71 0.08 -3.05
CA GLY A 161 7.58 0.45 -3.89
C GLY A 161 6.28 0.54 -3.11
N PHE A 162 5.35 1.28 -3.68
CA PHE A 162 4.01 1.44 -3.16
C PHE A 162 3.00 1.34 -4.30
N ILE A 163 1.90 0.70 -4.02
CA ILE A 163 0.72 0.67 -4.87
C ILE A 163 -0.52 0.84 -3.99
N GLU A 164 -1.53 1.51 -4.50
CA GLU A 164 -2.76 1.78 -3.76
C GLU A 164 -3.37 0.50 -3.16
N PRO A 165 -4.08 0.61 -2.00
CA PRO A 165 -4.42 -0.55 -1.19
C PRO A 165 -5.69 -1.31 -1.62
N LEU A 166 -6.20 -1.15 -2.82
CA LEU A 166 -7.50 -1.71 -3.25
C LEU A 166 -7.63 -3.22 -2.99
N GLU A 167 -6.56 -3.97 -3.23
CA GLU A 167 -6.50 -5.43 -3.03
C GLU A 167 -5.70 -5.83 -1.76
N ALA A 168 -5.37 -4.88 -0.88
CA ALA A 168 -4.56 -5.11 0.32
C ALA A 168 -3.23 -5.86 0.03
N THR A 169 -2.62 -5.62 -1.12
CA THR A 169 -1.49 -6.39 -1.67
C THR A 169 -0.17 -6.17 -0.95
N SER A 170 -0.05 -5.13 -0.11
CA SER A 170 1.22 -4.70 0.50
C SER A 170 1.92 -5.82 1.28
N VAL A 171 1.19 -6.57 2.12
CA VAL A 171 1.79 -7.65 2.92
C VAL A 171 2.31 -8.78 2.03
N GLY A 172 1.56 -9.15 0.99
CA GLY A 172 1.99 -10.14 0.00
C GLY A 172 3.24 -9.69 -0.76
N LEU A 173 3.30 -8.41 -1.13
CA LEU A 173 4.48 -7.81 -1.76
C LEU A 173 5.69 -7.84 -0.82
N TYR A 174 5.52 -7.45 0.45
CA TYR A 174 6.62 -7.47 1.43
C TYR A 174 7.16 -8.88 1.67
N HIS A 175 6.28 -9.88 1.72
CA HIS A 175 6.71 -11.27 1.79
C HIS A 175 7.54 -11.67 0.55
N LYS A 176 7.10 -11.27 -0.64
CA LYS A 176 7.87 -11.50 -1.89
C LYS A 176 9.23 -10.80 -1.86
N LEU A 177 9.30 -9.55 -1.38
CA LEU A 177 10.54 -8.81 -1.19
C LEU A 177 11.50 -9.54 -0.25
N CYS A 178 11.02 -10.01 0.90
CA CYS A 178 11.82 -10.79 1.84
C CYS A 178 12.34 -12.09 1.22
N ARG A 179 11.51 -12.79 0.46
CA ARG A 179 11.92 -14.01 -0.25
C ARG A 179 13.01 -13.74 -1.28
N CYS A 180 12.83 -12.70 -2.09
CA CYS A 180 13.83 -12.31 -3.08
C CYS A 180 15.15 -11.83 -2.42
N ALA A 181 15.07 -11.15 -1.28
CA ALA A 181 16.26 -10.79 -0.52
C ALA A 181 17.02 -12.03 -0.06
N TRP A 182 16.30 -13.01 0.50
CA TRP A 182 16.89 -14.30 0.87
C TRP A 182 17.55 -14.99 -0.32
N ASP A 183 16.82 -15.11 -1.43
CA ASP A 183 17.33 -15.78 -2.64
C ASP A 183 18.60 -15.09 -3.18
N GLY A 184 18.67 -13.76 -3.13
CA GLY A 184 19.84 -12.98 -3.52
C GLY A 184 21.03 -13.12 -2.57
N ILE A 185 20.78 -13.06 -1.26
CA ILE A 185 21.84 -13.18 -0.22
C ILE A 185 22.50 -14.58 -0.26
N PHE A 186 21.72 -15.62 -0.47
CA PHE A 186 22.19 -17.00 -0.53
C PHE A 186 22.53 -17.49 -1.95
N ASN A 187 22.58 -16.59 -2.92
CA ASN A 187 22.93 -16.88 -4.32
C ASN A 187 22.04 -17.95 -4.99
N VAL A 188 20.78 -18.06 -4.58
CA VAL A 188 19.77 -18.89 -5.27
C VAL A 188 19.39 -18.25 -6.60
N HIS A 189 19.23 -16.92 -6.59
CA HIS A 189 19.04 -16.08 -7.77
C HIS A 189 19.93 -14.85 -7.69
N SER A 190 20.31 -14.27 -8.82
CA SER A 190 21.00 -12.97 -8.79
C SER A 190 20.06 -11.86 -8.31
N PHE A 191 20.61 -10.77 -7.76
CA PHE A 191 19.82 -9.61 -7.39
C PHE A 191 19.09 -8.99 -8.59
N ASP A 192 19.65 -9.07 -9.80
CA ASP A 192 18.98 -8.59 -11.02
C ASP A 192 17.75 -9.45 -11.37
N GLN A 193 17.85 -10.78 -11.24
CA GLN A 193 16.70 -11.67 -11.41
C GLN A 193 15.63 -11.42 -10.34
N CYS A 194 16.03 -11.21 -9.09
CA CYS A 194 15.14 -10.83 -8.01
C CYS A 194 14.42 -9.52 -8.32
N ASN A 195 15.16 -8.50 -8.75
CA ASN A 195 14.60 -7.20 -9.13
C ASN A 195 13.55 -7.35 -10.25
N GLN A 196 13.91 -8.06 -11.32
CA GLN A 196 12.98 -8.29 -12.45
C GLN A 196 11.71 -9.01 -11.99
N ASN A 197 11.84 -10.05 -11.17
CA ASN A 197 10.70 -10.82 -10.64
C ASN A 197 9.76 -9.96 -9.79
N ILE A 198 10.30 -9.05 -8.98
CA ILE A 198 9.48 -8.17 -8.14
C ILE A 198 8.81 -7.09 -9.00
N ARG A 199 9.54 -6.50 -9.94
CA ARG A 199 8.99 -5.50 -10.86
C ARG A 199 7.84 -6.08 -11.70
N ASN A 200 8.00 -7.27 -12.25
CA ASN A 200 6.92 -7.96 -12.95
C ASN A 200 5.70 -8.14 -12.05
N LYS A 201 5.93 -8.54 -10.78
CA LYS A 201 4.81 -8.66 -9.81
C LYS A 201 4.12 -7.33 -9.53
N MET A 202 4.85 -6.23 -9.45
CA MET A 202 4.26 -4.89 -9.30
C MET A 202 3.37 -4.52 -10.50
N MET A 203 3.81 -4.85 -11.73
CA MET A 203 3.02 -4.62 -12.95
C MET A 203 1.75 -5.47 -12.99
N GLU A 204 1.84 -6.75 -12.58
CA GLU A 204 0.66 -7.62 -12.43
C GLU A 204 -0.35 -7.04 -11.43
N LEU A 205 0.14 -6.58 -10.27
CA LEU A 205 -0.72 -5.97 -9.25
C LEU A 205 -1.36 -4.67 -9.75
N GLN A 206 -0.62 -3.83 -10.46
CA GLN A 206 -1.18 -2.65 -11.10
C GLN A 206 -2.30 -3.02 -12.08
N ASN A 207 -2.10 -4.04 -12.90
CA ASN A 207 -3.14 -4.49 -13.84
C ASN A 207 -4.39 -5.01 -13.11
N ILE A 208 -4.24 -5.77 -12.03
CA ILE A 208 -5.38 -6.23 -11.21
C ILE A 208 -6.14 -5.02 -10.65
N ILE A 209 -5.45 -4.01 -10.14
CA ILE A 209 -6.06 -2.79 -9.64
C ILE A 209 -6.79 -2.03 -10.76
N LEU A 210 -6.15 -1.84 -11.90
CA LEU A 210 -6.76 -1.16 -13.05
C LEU A 210 -7.98 -1.92 -13.59
N TRP A 211 -7.99 -3.24 -13.51
CA TRP A 211 -9.17 -4.05 -13.85
C TRP A 211 -10.41 -3.66 -13.02
N HIS A 212 -10.23 -3.40 -11.72
CA HIS A 212 -11.32 -2.93 -10.87
C HIS A 212 -11.85 -1.56 -11.31
N TYR A 213 -10.99 -0.66 -11.79
CA TYR A 213 -11.41 0.63 -12.33
C TYR A 213 -12.13 0.51 -13.66
N GLN A 214 -11.75 -0.45 -14.49
CA GLN A 214 -12.43 -0.70 -15.77
C GLN A 214 -13.85 -1.25 -15.58
N TYR A 215 -14.03 -2.15 -14.62
CA TYR A 215 -15.26 -2.95 -14.50
C TYR A 215 -15.96 -2.87 -13.14
N GLY A 216 -15.33 -2.32 -12.13
CA GLY A 216 -15.81 -2.37 -10.73
C GLY A 216 -16.92 -1.38 -10.38
N SER A 217 -17.26 -0.44 -11.25
CA SER A 217 -18.24 0.59 -10.95
C SER A 217 -19.17 0.90 -12.12
N LYS A 218 -20.43 1.21 -11.77
CA LYS A 218 -21.45 1.71 -12.73
C LYS A 218 -21.59 3.23 -12.72
N TYR A 219 -20.81 3.95 -11.92
CA TYR A 219 -20.83 5.40 -11.91
C TYR A 219 -20.38 5.98 -13.26
N ASP A 220 -21.09 7.00 -13.71
CA ASP A 220 -20.77 7.83 -14.88
C ASP A 220 -20.43 9.23 -14.37
N THR A 221 -19.21 9.39 -13.87
CA THR A 221 -18.70 10.64 -13.30
C THR A 221 -17.36 11.00 -13.93
N PRO A 222 -16.90 12.24 -13.80
CA PRO A 222 -15.59 12.64 -14.32
C PRO A 222 -14.46 11.74 -13.86
N PHE A 223 -14.45 11.33 -12.58
CA PHE A 223 -13.46 10.40 -12.05
C PHE A 223 -13.53 9.03 -12.74
N TRP A 224 -14.69 8.40 -12.80
CA TRP A 224 -14.81 7.06 -13.38
C TRP A 224 -14.58 7.04 -14.88
N ASN A 225 -14.91 8.11 -15.59
CA ASN A 225 -14.59 8.26 -17.02
C ASN A 225 -13.07 8.37 -17.23
N TYR A 226 -12.38 9.15 -16.39
CA TYR A 226 -10.93 9.20 -16.37
C TYR A 226 -10.32 7.81 -16.03
N ALA A 227 -10.76 7.18 -14.97
CA ALA A 227 -10.22 5.90 -14.52
C ALA A 227 -10.37 4.79 -15.58
N LYS A 228 -11.51 4.76 -16.28
CA LYS A 228 -11.77 3.83 -17.40
C LYS A 228 -10.94 4.14 -18.65
N SER A 229 -10.43 5.36 -18.81
CA SER A 229 -9.56 5.74 -19.93
C SER A 229 -8.08 5.40 -19.70
N LEU A 230 -7.72 4.99 -18.49
CA LEU A 230 -6.34 4.61 -18.19
C LEU A 230 -5.91 3.37 -18.97
N PRO A 231 -4.63 3.29 -19.38
CA PRO A 231 -4.13 2.14 -20.11
C PRO A 231 -4.20 0.88 -19.23
N PHE A 232 -4.91 -0.12 -19.74
CA PHE A 232 -5.12 -1.41 -19.11
C PHE A 232 -4.81 -2.52 -20.10
N ASN A 233 -4.01 -3.50 -19.70
CA ASN A 233 -3.76 -4.70 -20.48
C ASN A 233 -4.47 -5.89 -19.83
N PRO A 234 -5.53 -6.44 -20.45
CA PRO A 234 -6.25 -7.59 -19.90
C PRO A 234 -5.53 -8.94 -20.05
N ASP A 235 -4.45 -9.03 -20.86
CA ASP A 235 -3.72 -10.26 -21.20
C ASP A 235 -2.67 -10.64 -20.15
#